data_53a2a1fedb0c1edaac5180f6b4a7fee5
#
_entry.id   53a2a1fedb0c1edaac5180f6b4a7fee5
#
_cell.length_a   1.000
_cell.length_b   1.000
_cell.length_c   1.000
_cell.angle_alpha   90.00
_cell.angle_beta   90.00
_cell.angle_gamma   90.00
#
_symmetry.space_group_name_H-M   'P 1'
#
loop_
_entity.id
_entity.type
_entity.pdbx_description
1 polymer ?
#
loop_
_entity_poly.entity_id
_entity_poly.type
_entity_poly.pdbx_seq_one_letter_code
_entity_poly.pdbx_strand_id
1 'polypeptide(L)'
;MIEVDRKAFLASLGVGALELMDPEEKAEALEHYMLDQIDEAAQQQAPGPRGTGNLLRASEFPLEPMPEKPTLVDFFNLRLAAKSHCLQSATHALRSGYPERTVMACLLHDGVQGLIRADHGWWGAQLYEPYVEERITWGIRYHGALRFYPDPEMSYEYPDLYVRIFGEDYVPPDYIRQAAEFATGHEWYMEARLITVCDLYAFEEGVELTLDPFLEIIERNFAQPSKGLGYDDSPSAHMWRTIANPDKPL
;
A
#
# COMPACT_ATOMS: atom_id res chain seq x y z
N MET A 1 9.28 -14.71 -9.81
CA MET A 1 10.32 -13.78 -9.32
C MET A 1 10.55 -12.76 -10.41
N ILE A 2 10.13 -11.52 -10.19
CA ILE A 2 10.43 -10.42 -11.13
C ILE A 2 11.69 -9.76 -10.55
N GLU A 3 12.84 -10.20 -11.05
CA GLU A 3 14.08 -9.47 -10.80
C GLU A 3 13.99 -8.17 -11.61
N VAL A 4 13.72 -7.05 -10.93
CA VAL A 4 13.78 -5.74 -11.58
C VAL A 4 15.22 -5.48 -11.97
N ASP A 5 15.55 -5.78 -13.22
CA ASP A 5 16.88 -5.53 -13.74
C ASP A 5 17.11 -4.01 -13.85
N ARG A 6 17.80 -3.46 -12.84
CA ARG A 6 18.22 -2.07 -12.80
C ARG A 6 18.93 -1.64 -14.09
N LYS A 7 19.70 -2.55 -14.73
CA LYS A 7 20.37 -2.25 -15.99
C LYS A 7 19.35 -2.05 -17.11
N ALA A 8 18.29 -2.88 -17.15
CA ALA A 8 17.23 -2.75 -18.14
C ALA A 8 16.44 -1.45 -17.94
N PHE A 9 16.13 -1.07 -16.70
CA PHE A 9 15.49 0.21 -16.37
C PHE A 9 16.35 1.39 -16.81
N LEU A 10 17.62 1.43 -16.40
CA LEU A 10 18.55 2.50 -16.76
C LEU A 10 18.78 2.57 -18.28
N ALA A 11 18.76 1.43 -18.98
CA ALA A 11 18.85 1.38 -20.43
C ALA A 11 17.59 1.89 -21.13
N SER A 12 16.40 1.64 -20.55
CA SER A 12 15.12 2.10 -21.11
C SER A 12 14.94 3.62 -21.05
N LEU A 13 15.49 4.26 -20.00
CA LEU A 13 15.42 5.71 -19.82
C LEU A 13 16.56 6.48 -20.51
N GLY A 14 17.64 5.79 -20.90
CA GLY A 14 18.88 6.43 -21.37
C GLY A 14 19.63 7.10 -20.19
N VAL A 15 20.90 6.75 -20.00
CA VAL A 15 21.73 7.24 -18.86
C VAL A 15 21.74 8.76 -18.75
N GLY A 16 21.66 9.49 -19.87
CA GLY A 16 21.64 10.96 -19.90
C GLY A 16 20.29 11.59 -19.49
N ALA A 17 19.19 10.86 -19.61
CA ALA A 17 17.88 11.39 -19.21
C ALA A 17 17.71 11.37 -17.70
N LEU A 18 18.20 10.34 -17.01
CA LEU A 18 18.14 10.24 -15.54
C LEU A 18 18.93 11.33 -14.82
N GLU A 19 20.04 11.80 -15.40
CA GLU A 19 20.84 12.88 -14.81
C GLU A 19 20.13 14.25 -14.88
N LEU A 20 19.18 14.40 -15.80
CA LEU A 20 18.42 15.63 -16.04
C LEU A 20 17.08 15.67 -15.32
N MET A 21 16.59 14.53 -14.84
CA MET A 21 15.32 14.44 -14.11
C MET A 21 15.49 14.90 -12.67
N ASP A 22 14.50 15.62 -12.16
CA ASP A 22 14.46 15.91 -10.74
C ASP A 22 14.12 14.63 -9.92
N PRO A 23 14.29 14.64 -8.60
CA PRO A 23 14.08 13.45 -7.76
C PRO A 23 12.65 12.91 -7.79
N GLU A 24 11.65 13.80 -7.96
CA GLU A 24 10.24 13.42 -8.03
C GLU A 24 9.93 12.72 -9.36
N GLU A 25 10.43 13.26 -10.47
CA GLU A 25 10.35 12.64 -11.80
C GLU A 25 11.06 11.26 -11.84
N LYS A 26 12.21 11.12 -11.16
CA LYS A 26 12.92 9.83 -11.04
C LYS A 26 12.11 8.79 -10.29
N ALA A 27 11.48 9.20 -9.18
CA ALA A 27 10.63 8.33 -8.39
C ALA A 27 9.43 7.85 -9.19
N GLU A 28 8.75 8.76 -9.86
CA GLU A 28 7.59 8.48 -10.69
C GLU A 28 7.97 7.55 -11.87
N ALA A 29 9.10 7.80 -12.51
CA ALA A 29 9.60 6.95 -13.59
C ALA A 29 9.96 5.53 -13.13
N LEU A 30 10.59 5.38 -11.96
CA LEU A 30 10.92 4.06 -11.42
C LEU A 30 9.65 3.33 -10.98
N GLU A 31 8.74 4.01 -10.33
CA GLU A 31 7.46 3.46 -9.91
C GLU A 31 6.64 2.99 -11.12
N HIS A 32 6.60 3.76 -12.20
CA HIS A 32 6.04 3.36 -13.48
C HIS A 32 6.71 2.11 -14.04
N TYR A 33 8.05 2.08 -14.09
CA TYR A 33 8.79 0.93 -14.58
C TYR A 33 8.52 -0.34 -13.76
N MET A 34 8.51 -0.24 -12.43
CA MET A 34 8.21 -1.38 -11.56
C MET A 34 6.81 -1.93 -11.80
N LEU A 35 5.83 -1.06 -12.07
CA LEU A 35 4.47 -1.50 -12.35
C LEU A 35 4.32 -2.07 -13.75
N ASP A 36 4.99 -1.50 -14.74
CA ASP A 36 5.02 -2.08 -16.06
C ASP A 36 5.62 -3.50 -16.04
N GLN A 37 6.66 -3.72 -15.23
CA GLN A 37 7.23 -5.06 -15.03
C GLN A 37 6.26 -6.00 -14.29
N ILE A 38 5.56 -5.52 -13.28
CA ILE A 38 4.52 -6.28 -12.61
C ILE A 38 3.37 -6.60 -13.56
N ASP A 39 2.97 -5.64 -14.38
CA ASP A 39 1.92 -5.80 -15.38
C ASP A 39 2.34 -6.75 -16.51
N GLU A 40 3.58 -6.66 -17.00
CA GLU A 40 4.12 -7.57 -18.02
C GLU A 40 4.21 -9.01 -17.49
N ALA A 41 4.70 -9.20 -16.26
CA ALA A 41 4.76 -10.52 -15.65
C ALA A 41 3.36 -11.09 -15.37
N ALA A 42 2.42 -10.25 -14.98
CA ALA A 42 1.03 -10.65 -14.80
C ALA A 42 0.34 -10.95 -16.15
N GLN A 43 0.77 -10.34 -17.27
CA GLN A 43 0.26 -10.66 -18.61
C GLN A 43 0.82 -11.97 -19.16
N GLN A 44 2.02 -12.37 -18.74
CA GLN A 44 2.64 -13.64 -19.12
C GLN A 44 2.07 -14.84 -18.36
N GLN A 45 1.43 -14.62 -17.21
CA GLN A 45 0.65 -15.62 -16.51
C GLN A 45 -0.74 -15.72 -17.15
N ALA A 46 -1.26 -16.95 -17.32
CA ALA A 46 -2.59 -17.18 -17.89
C ALA A 46 -3.64 -16.25 -17.26
N PRO A 47 -4.64 -15.77 -18.04
CA PRO A 47 -5.59 -14.77 -17.57
C PRO A 47 -6.38 -15.29 -16.37
N GLY A 48 -5.89 -14.98 -15.19
CA GLY A 48 -6.62 -15.10 -13.94
C GLY A 48 -7.27 -13.74 -13.62
N PRO A 49 -8.26 -13.71 -12.73
CA PRO A 49 -8.83 -12.46 -12.25
C PRO A 49 -7.71 -11.62 -11.64
N ARG A 50 -7.47 -10.45 -12.19
CA ARG A 50 -6.52 -9.51 -11.62
C ARG A 50 -7.18 -8.75 -10.49
N GLY A 51 -6.69 -8.99 -9.26
CA GLY A 51 -6.86 -8.00 -8.22
C GLY A 51 -6.10 -6.73 -8.61
N THR A 52 -6.63 -5.62 -8.41
CA THR A 52 -6.13 -4.34 -7.97
C THR A 52 -5.15 -3.52 -8.81
N GLY A 53 -4.10 -4.05 -9.40
CA GLY A 53 -3.13 -3.25 -10.15
C GLY A 53 -3.71 -2.55 -11.38
N ASN A 54 -4.89 -2.97 -11.86
CA ASN A 54 -5.55 -2.50 -13.07
C ASN A 54 -7.03 -2.17 -12.88
N LEU A 55 -7.41 -1.62 -11.74
CA LEU A 55 -8.81 -1.22 -11.52
C LEU A 55 -9.33 -0.25 -12.57
N LEU A 56 -8.46 0.61 -13.12
CA LEU A 56 -8.79 1.52 -14.20
C LEU A 56 -8.91 0.84 -15.58
N ARG A 57 -8.49 -0.43 -15.69
CA ARG A 57 -8.55 -1.24 -16.92
C ARG A 57 -9.43 -2.47 -16.76
N ALA A 58 -10.37 -2.44 -15.82
CA ALA A 58 -11.23 -3.59 -15.52
C ALA A 58 -12.04 -4.06 -16.74
N SER A 59 -12.38 -3.15 -17.66
CA SER A 59 -13.03 -3.47 -18.92
C SER A 59 -12.18 -4.32 -19.88
N GLU A 60 -10.85 -4.22 -19.77
CA GLU A 60 -9.92 -5.02 -20.61
C GLU A 60 -9.74 -6.44 -20.03
N PHE A 61 -9.89 -6.59 -18.72
CA PHE A 61 -9.69 -7.84 -18.00
C PHE A 61 -10.87 -8.10 -17.07
N PRO A 62 -11.70 -9.11 -17.33
CA PRO A 62 -12.83 -9.41 -16.48
C PRO A 62 -12.34 -9.72 -15.06
N LEU A 63 -12.84 -8.96 -14.09
CA LEU A 63 -12.58 -9.20 -12.68
C LEU A 63 -13.47 -10.33 -12.17
N GLU A 64 -12.95 -11.10 -11.22
CA GLU A 64 -13.78 -12.04 -10.48
C GLU A 64 -14.93 -11.32 -9.78
N PRO A 65 -16.18 -11.84 -9.90
CA PRO A 65 -17.35 -11.19 -9.30
C PRO A 65 -17.19 -11.08 -7.78
N MET A 66 -17.52 -9.91 -7.25
CA MET A 66 -17.64 -9.73 -5.80
C MET A 66 -18.90 -10.43 -5.27
N PRO A 67 -18.88 -10.97 -4.04
CA PRO A 67 -20.06 -11.46 -3.38
C PRO A 67 -21.14 -10.37 -3.25
N GLU A 68 -22.42 -10.78 -3.09
CA GLU A 68 -23.55 -9.85 -2.90
C GLU A 68 -23.38 -8.93 -1.68
N LYS A 69 -22.73 -9.46 -0.63
CA LYS A 69 -22.38 -8.71 0.59
C LYS A 69 -20.88 -8.76 0.83
N PRO A 70 -20.12 -7.93 0.12
CA PRO A 70 -18.66 -8.01 0.20
C PRO A 70 -18.14 -7.70 1.60
N THR A 71 -17.14 -8.47 2.00
CA THR A 71 -16.39 -8.26 3.25
C THR A 71 -15.02 -7.63 2.96
N LEU A 72 -14.33 -7.17 4.00
CA LEU A 72 -12.92 -6.76 3.86
C LEU A 72 -12.05 -7.89 3.30
N VAL A 73 -12.29 -9.13 3.73
CA VAL A 73 -11.56 -10.31 3.25
C VAL A 73 -11.74 -10.51 1.75
N ASP A 74 -12.97 -10.33 1.25
CA ASP A 74 -13.25 -10.41 -0.18
C ASP A 74 -12.51 -9.33 -0.96
N PHE A 75 -12.56 -8.08 -0.48
CA PHE A 75 -11.80 -6.99 -1.10
C PHE A 75 -10.30 -7.24 -1.07
N PHE A 76 -9.77 -7.69 0.05
CA PHE A 76 -8.35 -7.99 0.19
C PHE A 76 -7.90 -9.08 -0.80
N ASN A 77 -8.72 -10.12 -0.97
CA ASN A 77 -8.40 -11.20 -1.88
C ASN A 77 -8.58 -10.86 -3.35
N LEU A 78 -9.58 -10.04 -3.70
CA LEU A 78 -10.04 -9.87 -5.08
C LEU A 78 -9.73 -8.48 -5.67
N ARG A 79 -9.42 -7.47 -4.84
CA ARG A 79 -9.34 -6.08 -5.30
C ARG A 79 -8.17 -5.28 -4.77
N LEU A 80 -7.70 -5.49 -3.52
CA LEU A 80 -6.67 -4.65 -2.95
C LEU A 80 -5.29 -4.98 -3.55
N ALA A 81 -4.53 -3.92 -3.85
CA ALA A 81 -3.17 -4.01 -4.35
C ALA A 81 -2.19 -4.45 -3.26
N ALA A 82 -0.96 -4.76 -3.66
CA ALA A 82 0.14 -5.05 -2.75
C ALA A 82 -0.15 -6.14 -1.70
N LYS A 83 -1.05 -7.10 -2.03
CA LYS A 83 -1.49 -8.15 -1.10
C LYS A 83 -0.33 -8.87 -0.41
N SER A 84 0.67 -9.35 -1.16
CA SER A 84 1.82 -10.05 -0.59
C SER A 84 2.62 -9.15 0.34
N HIS A 85 2.86 -7.90 -0.05
CA HIS A 85 3.55 -6.90 0.74
C HIS A 85 2.82 -6.60 2.06
N CYS A 86 1.53 -6.32 2.01
CA CYS A 86 0.72 -6.08 3.20
C CYS A 86 0.70 -7.28 4.16
N LEU A 87 0.61 -8.50 3.61
CA LEU A 87 0.66 -9.72 4.43
C LEU A 87 2.02 -9.93 5.09
N GLN A 88 3.12 -9.62 4.41
CA GLN A 88 4.47 -9.71 4.99
C GLN A 88 4.64 -8.67 6.10
N SER A 89 4.27 -7.42 5.86
CA SER A 89 4.31 -6.34 6.84
C SER A 89 3.50 -6.70 8.10
N ALA A 90 2.26 -7.17 7.93
CA ALA A 90 1.41 -7.61 9.04
C ALA A 90 1.96 -8.85 9.76
N THR A 91 2.59 -9.79 9.03
CA THR A 91 3.23 -10.97 9.63
C THR A 91 4.41 -10.55 10.50
N HIS A 92 5.21 -9.57 10.03
CA HIS A 92 6.29 -9.02 10.84
C HIS A 92 5.75 -8.36 12.11
N ALA A 93 4.71 -7.53 12.00
CA ALA A 93 4.07 -6.89 13.14
C ALA A 93 3.54 -7.92 14.17
N LEU A 94 2.87 -8.97 13.70
CA LEU A 94 2.33 -10.04 14.54
C LEU A 94 3.45 -10.81 15.27
N ARG A 95 4.50 -11.18 14.55
CA ARG A 95 5.65 -11.92 15.12
C ARG A 95 6.45 -11.07 16.12
N SER A 96 6.49 -9.77 15.91
CA SER A 96 7.13 -8.82 16.83
C SER A 96 6.30 -8.54 18.08
N GLY A 97 5.08 -9.08 18.17
CA GLY A 97 4.18 -8.87 19.32
C GLY A 97 3.62 -7.44 19.41
N TYR A 98 3.53 -6.73 18.29
CA TYR A 98 2.94 -5.40 18.24
C TYR A 98 1.41 -5.48 18.47
N PRO A 99 0.77 -4.38 18.91
CA PRO A 99 -0.67 -4.34 19.13
C PRO A 99 -1.46 -4.73 17.87
N GLU A 100 -2.64 -5.34 18.05
CA GLU A 100 -3.50 -5.75 16.91
C GLU A 100 -3.82 -4.60 15.97
N ARG A 101 -4.00 -3.36 16.47
CA ARG A 101 -4.19 -2.18 15.63
C ARG A 101 -3.00 -1.91 14.69
N THR A 102 -1.77 -2.20 15.13
CA THR A 102 -0.58 -2.09 14.27
C THR A 102 -0.58 -3.18 13.20
N VAL A 103 -0.93 -4.42 13.58
CA VAL A 103 -1.08 -5.53 12.63
C VAL A 103 -2.15 -5.19 11.58
N MET A 104 -3.28 -4.65 12.02
CA MET A 104 -4.37 -4.22 11.13
C MET A 104 -3.94 -3.07 10.21
N ALA A 105 -3.22 -2.08 10.75
CA ALA A 105 -2.68 -0.99 9.96
C ALA A 105 -1.69 -1.50 8.89
N CYS A 106 -0.80 -2.44 9.23
CA CYS A 106 0.10 -3.08 8.29
C CYS A 106 -0.62 -3.88 7.19
N LEU A 107 -1.77 -4.52 7.52
CA LEU A 107 -2.60 -5.19 6.50
C LEU A 107 -3.22 -4.22 5.47
N LEU A 108 -3.46 -2.98 5.86
CA LEU A 108 -4.26 -2.05 5.07
C LEU A 108 -3.46 -0.91 4.43
N HIS A 109 -2.23 -0.61 4.90
CA HIS A 109 -1.52 0.63 4.60
C HIS A 109 -1.36 0.92 3.11
N ASP A 110 -1.04 -0.10 2.31
CA ASP A 110 -0.81 -0.02 0.87
C ASP A 110 -1.98 -0.55 0.02
N GLY A 111 -3.10 -0.88 0.64
CA GLY A 111 -4.24 -1.51 -0.06
C GLY A 111 -4.78 -0.71 -1.24
N VAL A 112 -4.65 0.61 -1.24
CA VAL A 112 -5.09 1.49 -2.34
C VAL A 112 -3.95 2.00 -3.22
N GLN A 113 -2.71 1.56 -3.00
CA GLN A 113 -1.55 1.99 -3.78
C GLN A 113 -1.72 1.77 -5.28
N GLY A 114 -2.37 0.67 -5.68
CA GLY A 114 -2.68 0.39 -7.08
C GLY A 114 -3.70 1.32 -7.72
N LEU A 115 -4.49 2.06 -6.93
CA LEU A 115 -5.46 3.04 -7.41
C LEU A 115 -4.86 4.43 -7.50
N ILE A 116 -4.19 4.85 -6.44
CA ILE A 116 -3.62 6.19 -6.28
C ILE A 116 -2.28 6.02 -5.59
N ARG A 117 -1.21 6.12 -6.32
CA ARG A 117 0.14 5.96 -5.78
C ARG A 117 0.58 7.16 -4.96
N ALA A 118 0.40 8.34 -5.53
CA ALA A 118 0.66 9.55 -4.81
C ALA A 118 -0.27 9.62 -3.60
N ASP A 119 0.34 9.71 -2.42
CA ASP A 119 -0.39 9.87 -1.16
C ASP A 119 -1.43 8.77 -0.86
N HIS A 120 -1.11 7.50 -1.24
CA HIS A 120 -1.98 6.34 -0.98
C HIS A 120 -2.33 6.19 0.50
N GLY A 121 -1.45 6.60 1.41
CA GLY A 121 -1.72 6.60 2.85
C GLY A 121 -2.87 7.51 3.23
N TRP A 122 -2.95 8.72 2.65
CA TRP A 122 -4.07 9.64 2.88
C TRP A 122 -5.39 9.06 2.32
N TRP A 123 -5.35 8.54 1.11
CA TRP A 123 -6.53 7.96 0.46
C TRP A 123 -7.00 6.68 1.16
N GLY A 124 -6.06 5.81 1.57
CA GLY A 124 -6.37 4.61 2.34
C GLY A 124 -7.01 4.94 3.69
N ALA A 125 -6.49 5.95 4.39
CA ALA A 125 -7.08 6.40 5.64
C ALA A 125 -8.56 6.81 5.48
N GLN A 126 -8.90 7.57 4.43
CA GLN A 126 -10.30 7.95 4.15
C GLN A 126 -11.18 6.73 3.84
N LEU A 127 -10.66 5.76 3.09
CA LEU A 127 -11.40 4.55 2.74
C LEU A 127 -11.77 3.73 3.98
N TYR A 128 -10.84 3.60 4.93
CA TYR A 128 -11.01 2.73 6.11
C TYR A 128 -11.60 3.43 7.33
N GLU A 129 -11.60 4.78 7.39
CA GLU A 129 -12.02 5.57 8.54
C GLU A 129 -13.36 5.14 9.18
N PRO A 130 -14.43 4.82 8.43
CA PRO A 130 -15.69 4.43 9.03
C PRO A 130 -15.69 3.07 9.73
N TYR A 131 -14.67 2.26 9.53
CA TYR A 131 -14.68 0.83 9.88
C TYR A 131 -13.61 0.42 10.89
N VAL A 132 -12.62 1.26 11.16
CA VAL A 132 -11.53 0.97 12.10
C VAL A 132 -11.37 2.09 13.11
N GLU A 133 -10.63 1.83 14.19
CA GLU A 133 -10.32 2.89 15.14
C GLU A 133 -9.41 3.97 14.53
N GLU A 134 -9.54 5.21 15.01
CA GLU A 134 -8.85 6.38 14.49
C GLU A 134 -7.32 6.23 14.46
N ARG A 135 -6.72 5.53 15.41
CA ARG A 135 -5.28 5.29 15.46
C ARG A 135 -4.77 4.47 14.27
N ILE A 136 -5.58 3.54 13.77
CA ILE A 136 -5.25 2.73 12.59
C ILE A 136 -5.18 3.64 11.37
N THR A 137 -6.20 4.44 11.13
CA THR A 137 -6.23 5.36 9.98
C THR A 137 -5.19 6.46 10.09
N TRP A 138 -4.92 6.94 11.31
CA TRP A 138 -3.86 7.90 11.54
C TRP A 138 -2.48 7.31 11.17
N GLY A 139 -2.20 6.08 11.60
CA GLY A 139 -0.98 5.37 11.23
C GLY A 139 -0.84 5.22 9.72
N ILE A 140 -1.88 4.75 9.05
CA ILE A 140 -1.93 4.60 7.59
C ILE A 140 -1.68 5.95 6.90
N ARG A 141 -2.30 7.03 7.39
CA ARG A 141 -2.19 8.37 6.79
C ARG A 141 -0.76 8.90 6.78
N TYR A 142 0.00 8.69 7.84
CA TYR A 142 1.30 9.33 8.02
C TYR A 142 2.50 8.42 7.77
N HIS A 143 2.32 7.10 7.57
CA HIS A 143 3.44 6.18 7.35
C HIS A 143 4.30 6.60 6.17
N GLY A 144 3.68 6.99 5.05
CA GLY A 144 4.38 7.36 3.83
C GLY A 144 5.30 8.58 3.99
N ALA A 145 4.96 9.54 4.86
CA ALA A 145 5.81 10.67 5.14
C ALA A 145 7.01 10.30 6.02
N LEU A 146 6.79 9.43 7.02
CA LEU A 146 7.84 9.03 7.96
C LEU A 146 8.91 8.13 7.32
N ARG A 147 8.62 7.45 6.23
CA ARG A 147 9.58 6.56 5.55
C ARG A 147 10.88 7.26 5.10
N PHE A 148 10.84 8.58 4.90
CA PHE A 148 12.00 9.36 4.47
C PHE A 148 12.90 9.82 5.63
N TYR A 149 12.48 9.62 6.87
CA TYR A 149 13.18 10.15 8.04
C TYR A 149 13.64 9.01 8.95
N PRO A 150 14.96 8.92 9.22
CA PRO A 150 15.49 7.90 10.12
C PRO A 150 14.97 8.09 11.54
N ASP A 151 14.92 7.00 12.28
CA ASP A 151 14.59 6.94 13.69
C ASP A 151 15.54 5.95 14.39
N PRO A 152 16.65 6.42 14.96
CA PRO A 152 17.64 5.58 15.61
C PRO A 152 17.11 4.80 16.81
N GLU A 153 16.08 5.32 17.51
CA GLU A 153 15.47 4.64 18.66
C GLU A 153 14.70 3.38 18.22
N MET A 154 14.18 3.39 16.99
CA MET A 154 13.49 2.27 16.37
C MET A 154 14.39 1.44 15.46
N SER A 155 15.68 1.74 15.41
CA SER A 155 16.64 1.13 14.45
C SER A 155 16.17 1.27 13.00
N TYR A 156 15.44 2.34 12.69
CA TYR A 156 15.00 2.66 11.34
C TYR A 156 16.01 3.60 10.69
N GLU A 157 16.67 3.11 9.68
CA GLU A 157 17.56 3.89 8.84
C GLU A 157 16.86 4.23 7.52
N TYR A 158 17.33 5.29 6.85
CA TYR A 158 16.83 5.62 5.51
C TYR A 158 17.14 4.45 4.57
N PRO A 159 16.13 3.82 3.94
CA PRO A 159 16.33 2.58 3.22
C PRO A 159 17.30 2.72 2.04
N ASP A 160 18.21 1.76 1.87
CA ASP A 160 19.14 1.69 0.74
C ASP A 160 18.43 1.79 -0.62
N LEU A 161 17.21 1.25 -0.71
CA LEU A 161 16.38 1.36 -1.90
C LEU A 161 16.12 2.82 -2.26
N TYR A 162 15.78 3.66 -1.27
CA TYR A 162 15.52 5.08 -1.50
C TYR A 162 16.80 5.86 -1.81
N VAL A 163 17.92 5.48 -1.19
CA VAL A 163 19.23 6.04 -1.57
C VAL A 163 19.55 5.78 -3.05
N ARG A 164 19.21 4.59 -3.53
CA ARG A 164 19.40 4.23 -4.96
C ARG A 164 18.47 4.96 -5.91
N ILE A 165 17.24 5.26 -5.46
CA ILE A 165 16.20 5.92 -6.27
C ILE A 165 16.43 7.43 -6.29
N PHE A 166 16.55 8.04 -5.11
CA PHE A 166 16.52 9.48 -4.92
C PHE A 166 17.90 10.10 -4.77
N GLY A 167 18.91 9.32 -4.35
CA GLY A 167 20.23 9.79 -3.95
C GLY A 167 20.36 10.01 -2.43
N GLU A 168 21.62 10.12 -1.97
CA GLU A 168 21.91 10.33 -0.54
C GLU A 168 21.46 11.70 -0.04
N ASP A 169 21.48 12.71 -0.91
CA ASP A 169 21.15 14.11 -0.59
C ASP A 169 19.68 14.48 -0.91
N TYR A 170 18.82 13.47 -1.12
CA TYR A 170 17.42 13.74 -1.43
C TYR A 170 16.70 14.47 -0.31
N VAL A 171 16.08 15.58 -0.65
CA VAL A 171 15.24 16.36 0.27
C VAL A 171 13.79 16.20 -0.15
N PRO A 172 12.95 15.55 0.68
CA PRO A 172 11.54 15.42 0.37
C PRO A 172 10.84 16.77 0.19
N PRO A 173 9.82 16.87 -0.69
CA PRO A 173 9.01 18.07 -0.84
C PRO A 173 8.44 18.58 0.49
N ASP A 174 8.18 19.88 0.55
CA ASP A 174 7.74 20.54 1.78
C ASP A 174 6.49 19.94 2.42
N TYR A 175 5.54 19.45 1.64
CA TYR A 175 4.34 18.82 2.19
C TYR A 175 4.64 17.49 2.90
N ILE A 176 5.60 16.69 2.40
CA ILE A 176 6.08 15.46 3.07
C ILE A 176 6.82 15.82 4.35
N ARG A 177 7.71 16.81 4.28
CA ARG A 177 8.44 17.31 5.46
C ARG A 177 7.50 17.78 6.56
N GLN A 178 6.52 18.61 6.21
CA GLN A 178 5.52 19.11 7.18
C GLN A 178 4.68 17.98 7.79
N ALA A 179 4.28 17.00 6.97
CA ALA A 179 3.54 15.83 7.45
C ALA A 179 4.39 14.98 8.40
N ALA A 180 5.68 14.78 8.09
CA ALA A 180 6.59 14.05 8.96
C ALA A 180 6.88 14.79 10.27
N GLU A 181 7.12 16.11 10.23
CA GLU A 181 7.29 16.96 11.42
C GLU A 181 6.06 16.90 12.33
N PHE A 182 4.87 17.04 11.73
CA PHE A 182 3.60 16.91 12.47
C PHE A 182 3.46 15.53 13.13
N ALA A 183 3.71 14.45 12.35
CA ALA A 183 3.58 13.09 12.84
C ALA A 183 4.59 12.77 13.94
N THR A 184 5.84 13.25 13.82
CA THR A 184 6.90 13.03 14.81
C THR A 184 6.57 13.72 16.14
N GLY A 185 5.91 14.87 16.12
CA GLY A 185 5.49 15.59 17.32
C GLY A 185 4.18 15.10 17.94
N HIS A 186 3.49 14.15 17.33
CA HIS A 186 2.18 13.71 17.77
C HIS A 186 2.25 12.53 18.76
N GLU A 187 1.31 12.46 19.71
CA GLU A 187 1.23 11.38 20.69
C GLU A 187 1.06 9.98 20.05
N TRP A 188 0.56 9.90 18.83
CA TRP A 188 0.38 8.67 18.07
C TRP A 188 1.51 8.39 17.08
N TYR A 189 2.65 9.06 17.21
CA TYR A 189 3.81 8.87 16.34
C TYR A 189 4.11 7.39 16.05
N MET A 190 4.07 6.57 17.09
CA MET A 190 4.39 5.16 16.97
C MET A 190 3.40 4.36 16.12
N GLU A 191 2.17 4.82 15.95
CA GLU A 191 1.20 4.12 15.09
C GLU A 191 1.64 4.15 13.62
N ALA A 192 2.19 5.26 13.15
CA ALA A 192 2.74 5.38 11.79
C ALA A 192 4.18 4.85 11.69
N ARG A 193 5.01 5.08 12.71
CA ARG A 193 6.40 4.61 12.71
C ARG A 193 6.50 3.09 12.67
N LEU A 194 5.67 2.37 13.42
CA LEU A 194 5.68 0.90 13.39
C LEU A 194 5.28 0.33 12.03
N ILE A 195 4.41 1.01 11.27
CA ILE A 195 4.11 0.61 9.90
C ILE A 195 5.38 0.71 9.06
N THR A 196 6.10 1.83 9.07
CA THR A 196 7.34 1.99 8.28
C THR A 196 8.43 1.00 8.67
N VAL A 197 8.52 0.63 9.95
CA VAL A 197 9.44 -0.42 10.42
C VAL A 197 9.05 -1.79 9.85
N CYS A 198 7.76 -2.16 9.92
CA CYS A 198 7.28 -3.43 9.39
C CYS A 198 7.39 -3.51 7.86
N ASP A 199 7.25 -2.38 7.20
CA ASP A 199 7.35 -2.24 5.74
C ASP A 199 8.74 -2.65 5.22
N LEU A 200 9.82 -2.36 5.95
CA LEU A 200 11.18 -2.80 5.59
C LEU A 200 11.33 -4.33 5.45
N TYR A 201 10.49 -5.11 6.12
CA TYR A 201 10.52 -6.57 6.11
C TYR A 201 9.49 -7.21 5.17
N ALA A 202 8.89 -6.41 4.29
CA ALA A 202 7.76 -6.82 3.47
C ALA A 202 8.12 -7.11 1.99
N PHE A 203 9.40 -7.37 1.72
CA PHE A 203 9.94 -7.56 0.37
C PHE A 203 10.63 -8.93 0.16
N GLU A 204 10.32 -9.93 0.97
CA GLU A 204 10.81 -11.29 0.74
C GLU A 204 10.12 -11.90 -0.49
N GLU A 205 10.92 -12.41 -1.42
CA GLU A 205 10.44 -13.05 -2.64
C GLU A 205 10.03 -14.50 -2.39
N GLY A 206 8.99 -14.95 -3.11
CA GLY A 206 8.56 -16.35 -3.09
C GLY A 206 7.85 -16.80 -1.82
N VAL A 207 7.50 -15.88 -0.92
CA VAL A 207 6.75 -16.19 0.30
C VAL A 207 5.26 -16.24 -0.03
N GLU A 208 4.67 -17.43 0.16
CA GLU A 208 3.22 -17.59 0.07
C GLU A 208 2.60 -17.37 1.46
N LEU A 209 1.84 -16.29 1.60
CA LEU A 209 1.12 -15.95 2.81
C LEU A 209 -0.39 -15.90 2.55
N THR A 210 -1.16 -16.24 3.58
CA THR A 210 -2.63 -16.19 3.55
C THR A 210 -3.15 -15.22 4.60
N LEU A 211 -4.42 -14.87 4.51
CA LEU A 211 -5.12 -14.07 5.52
C LEU A 211 -5.48 -14.86 6.79
N ASP A 212 -5.36 -16.19 6.78
CA ASP A 212 -5.86 -17.02 7.87
C ASP A 212 -5.38 -16.58 9.26
N PRO A 213 -4.08 -16.25 9.47
CA PRO A 213 -3.60 -15.80 10.77
C PRO A 213 -4.22 -14.48 11.26
N PHE A 214 -4.83 -13.71 10.35
CA PHE A 214 -5.33 -12.36 10.62
C PHE A 214 -6.87 -12.30 10.72
N LEU A 215 -7.59 -13.39 10.41
CA LEU A 215 -9.07 -13.36 10.34
C LEU A 215 -9.70 -12.90 11.67
N GLU A 216 -9.23 -13.42 12.80
CA GLU A 216 -9.72 -13.00 14.12
C GLU A 216 -9.34 -11.56 14.47
N ILE A 217 -8.17 -11.08 14.03
CA ILE A 217 -7.74 -9.70 14.21
C ILE A 217 -8.62 -8.76 13.39
N ILE A 218 -8.92 -9.14 12.14
CA ILE A 218 -9.85 -8.41 11.28
C ILE A 218 -11.24 -8.33 11.94
N GLU A 219 -11.76 -9.45 12.44
CA GLU A 219 -13.07 -9.49 13.11
C GLU A 219 -13.15 -8.55 14.32
N ARG A 220 -12.08 -8.46 15.10
CA ARG A 220 -12.03 -7.58 16.28
C ARG A 220 -11.79 -6.11 15.96
N ASN A 221 -11.10 -5.80 14.86
CA ASN A 221 -10.60 -4.44 14.57
C ASN A 221 -11.26 -3.80 13.34
N PHE A 222 -12.17 -4.49 12.65
CA PHE A 222 -12.89 -3.96 11.49
C PHE A 222 -14.40 -4.08 11.68
N ALA A 223 -15.09 -2.95 11.70
CA ALA A 223 -16.55 -2.90 11.81
C ALA A 223 -17.20 -3.29 10.47
N GLN A 224 -17.32 -4.61 10.23
CA GLN A 224 -17.88 -5.13 8.99
C GLN A 224 -19.37 -4.78 8.84
N PRO A 225 -19.77 -4.01 7.79
CA PRO A 225 -21.16 -3.68 7.55
C PRO A 225 -22.01 -4.92 7.22
N SER A 226 -23.18 -5.06 7.83
CA SER A 226 -24.10 -6.18 7.59
C SER A 226 -24.68 -6.21 6.16
N LYS A 227 -24.75 -5.06 5.50
CA LYS A 227 -25.15 -4.92 4.09
C LYS A 227 -24.01 -5.23 3.10
N GLY A 228 -22.76 -5.38 3.59
CA GLY A 228 -21.55 -5.49 2.80
C GLY A 228 -20.88 -4.13 2.56
N LEU A 229 -19.55 -4.15 2.39
CA LEU A 229 -18.78 -2.95 2.09
C LEU A 229 -19.21 -2.34 0.76
N GLY A 230 -19.45 -1.03 0.77
CA GLY A 230 -19.95 -0.29 -0.37
C GLY A 230 -21.48 -0.24 -0.48
N TYR A 231 -22.21 -1.03 0.30
CA TYR A 231 -23.68 -1.08 0.32
C TYR A 231 -24.29 -0.61 1.65
N ASP A 232 -23.45 -0.08 2.52
CA ASP A 232 -23.78 0.60 3.76
C ASP A 232 -23.94 2.11 3.55
N ASP A 233 -24.28 2.82 4.63
CA ASP A 233 -24.52 4.26 4.60
C ASP A 233 -23.28 5.09 5.02
N SER A 234 -22.08 4.50 4.97
CA SER A 234 -20.84 5.17 5.33
C SER A 234 -20.43 6.22 4.29
N PRO A 235 -19.65 7.26 4.71
CA PRO A 235 -19.16 8.27 3.77
C PRO A 235 -18.21 7.70 2.71
N SER A 236 -17.56 6.57 2.96
CA SER A 236 -16.66 5.91 2.00
C SER A 236 -17.31 4.79 1.17
N ALA A 237 -18.61 4.50 1.36
CA ALA A 237 -19.31 3.42 0.65
C ALA A 237 -19.17 3.50 -0.88
N HIS A 238 -19.24 4.73 -1.45
CA HIS A 238 -19.07 4.93 -2.88
C HIS A 238 -17.68 4.55 -3.39
N MET A 239 -16.62 4.72 -2.58
CA MET A 239 -15.27 4.32 -2.91
C MET A 239 -15.16 2.79 -2.99
N TRP A 240 -15.74 2.08 -2.03
CA TRP A 240 -15.81 0.62 -2.05
C TRP A 240 -16.57 0.09 -3.27
N ARG A 241 -17.71 0.72 -3.65
CA ARG A 241 -18.45 0.36 -4.87
C ARG A 241 -17.59 0.53 -6.11
N THR A 242 -16.85 1.63 -6.21
CA THR A 242 -15.92 1.89 -7.33
C THR A 242 -14.83 0.82 -7.40
N ILE A 243 -14.28 0.41 -6.26
CA ILE A 243 -13.26 -0.65 -6.20
C ILE A 243 -13.87 -2.01 -6.55
N ALA A 244 -15.07 -2.31 -6.09
CA ALA A 244 -15.76 -3.57 -6.36
C ALA A 244 -16.11 -3.73 -7.85
N ASN A 245 -16.63 -2.67 -8.46
CA ASN A 245 -17.11 -2.65 -9.83
C ASN A 245 -16.67 -1.37 -10.56
N PRO A 246 -15.40 -1.30 -10.99
CA PRO A 246 -14.86 -0.08 -11.60
C PRO A 246 -15.57 0.32 -12.89
N ASP A 247 -16.22 -0.61 -13.59
CA ASP A 247 -17.02 -0.33 -14.78
C ASP A 247 -18.43 0.19 -14.46
N LYS A 248 -18.89 0.02 -13.24
CA LYS A 248 -20.22 0.42 -12.76
C LYS A 248 -20.15 0.94 -11.32
N PRO A 249 -19.45 2.06 -11.09
CA PRO A 249 -19.15 2.53 -9.72
C PRO A 249 -20.36 3.11 -8.98
N LEU A 250 -21.45 3.45 -9.66
CA LEU A 250 -22.64 4.09 -9.11
C LEU A 250 -23.90 3.31 -9.47
#